data_50edee33d203330db0719ae64bef193c
#
_entry.id   50edee33d203330db0719ae64bef193c
#
_cell.length_a   1.000
_cell.length_b   1.000
_cell.length_c   1.000
_cell.angle_alpha   90.00
_cell.angle_beta   90.00
_cell.angle_gamma   90.00
#
_symmetry.space_group_name_H-M   'P 1'
#
loop_
_entity.id
_entity.type
_entity.pdbx_description
1 polymer ?
#
loop_
_entity_poly.entity_id
_entity_poly.type
_entity_poly.pdbx_seq_one_letter_code
_entity_poly.pdbx_strand_id
1 'polypeptide(L)'
;MIDSLVTLIIDASGGSAALGIVLFTLAVRLTLLPLNVRQARTAKIRERLAPKLRELRERHRRDPERLHREMTALYAKEGSSPFAGILPSLAQLPFLWLMYRVATHPTALAGHTLFGAPLGEQLAGVIAHFGLVSAPVLVFVSVIALVIVVAWLSARQIKITEEQPEPLRRIMPLLPYGSVLAALVLPLAAGLYLLVSTAWATGERAVLASRPL
;
A
#
# COMPACT_ATOMS: atom_id res chain seq x y z
N MET A 1 -7.01 17.68 -17.80
CA MET A 1 -7.46 16.30 -17.48
C MET A 1 -7.22 15.93 -16.02
N ILE A 2 -6.02 16.08 -15.45
CA ILE A 2 -5.78 15.84 -14.01
C ILE A 2 -6.53 16.87 -13.18
N ASP A 3 -6.43 18.15 -13.51
CA ASP A 3 -7.15 19.23 -12.82
C ASP A 3 -8.66 19.02 -12.84
N SER A 4 -9.25 18.59 -13.97
CA SER A 4 -10.67 18.28 -14.09
C SER A 4 -11.10 17.14 -13.16
N LEU A 5 -10.25 16.13 -12.99
CA LEU A 5 -10.50 15.00 -12.10
C LEU A 5 -10.38 15.42 -10.62
N VAL A 6 -9.39 16.25 -10.30
CA VAL A 6 -9.22 16.83 -8.96
C VAL A 6 -10.41 17.71 -8.61
N THR A 7 -10.83 18.61 -9.50
CA THR A 7 -11.99 19.47 -9.31
C THR A 7 -13.24 18.65 -9.07
N LEU A 8 -13.49 17.63 -9.89
CA LEU A 8 -14.64 16.73 -9.74
C LEU A 8 -14.64 16.01 -8.36
N ILE A 9 -13.48 15.56 -7.91
CA ILE A 9 -13.34 14.91 -6.58
C ILE A 9 -13.63 15.93 -5.47
N ILE A 10 -13.12 17.16 -5.59
CA ILE A 10 -13.31 18.22 -4.60
C ILE A 10 -14.77 18.63 -4.56
N ASP A 11 -15.43 18.84 -5.70
CA ASP A 11 -16.82 19.21 -5.81
C ASP A 11 -17.73 18.11 -5.21
N ALA A 12 -17.45 16.85 -5.56
CA ALA A 12 -18.19 15.70 -5.02
C ALA A 12 -18.03 15.52 -3.49
N SER A 13 -16.97 16.10 -2.92
CA SER A 13 -16.68 16.06 -1.47
C SER A 13 -17.09 17.34 -0.72
N GLY A 14 -17.97 18.16 -1.30
CA GLY A 14 -18.45 19.40 -0.66
C GLY A 14 -17.38 20.48 -0.55
N GLY A 15 -16.42 20.54 -1.46
CA GLY A 15 -15.35 21.53 -1.51
C GLY A 15 -14.12 21.21 -0.66
N SER A 16 -14.11 20.09 0.06
CA SER A 16 -12.96 19.68 0.87
C SER A 16 -12.03 18.72 0.10
N ALA A 17 -10.86 19.21 -0.32
CA ALA A 17 -9.86 18.37 -1.00
C ALA A 17 -9.37 17.20 -0.12
N ALA A 18 -9.23 17.41 1.19
CA ALA A 18 -8.84 16.36 2.13
C ALA A 18 -9.87 15.22 2.18
N LEU A 19 -11.16 15.57 2.29
CA LEU A 19 -12.26 14.60 2.25
C LEU A 19 -12.31 13.91 0.87
N GLY A 20 -12.08 14.65 -0.20
CA GLY A 20 -11.99 14.11 -1.56
C GLY A 20 -10.91 13.03 -1.70
N ILE A 21 -9.70 13.28 -1.19
CA ILE A 21 -8.61 12.30 -1.17
C ILE A 21 -9.02 11.03 -0.41
N VAL A 22 -9.65 11.18 0.76
CA VAL A 22 -10.10 10.05 1.57
C VAL A 22 -11.16 9.23 0.83
N LEU A 23 -12.22 9.88 0.33
CA LEU A 23 -13.32 9.21 -0.37
C LEU A 23 -12.86 8.53 -1.66
N PHE A 24 -12.03 9.22 -2.45
CA PHE A 24 -11.44 8.64 -3.66
C PHE A 24 -10.58 7.41 -3.33
N THR A 25 -9.74 7.50 -2.30
CA THR A 25 -8.90 6.37 -1.86
C THR A 25 -9.77 5.18 -1.45
N LEU A 26 -10.83 5.42 -0.68
CA LEU A 26 -11.78 4.37 -0.26
C LEU A 26 -12.51 3.76 -1.45
N ALA A 27 -12.97 4.56 -2.41
CA ALA A 27 -13.63 4.08 -3.62
C ALA A 27 -12.70 3.16 -4.45
N VAL A 28 -11.46 3.58 -4.65
CA VAL A 28 -10.43 2.74 -5.32
C VAL A 28 -10.21 1.45 -4.54
N ARG A 29 -10.10 1.50 -3.22
CA ARG A 29 -9.89 0.32 -2.37
C ARG A 29 -11.07 -0.64 -2.42
N LEU A 30 -12.29 -0.14 -2.42
CA LEU A 30 -13.51 -0.95 -2.58
C LEU A 30 -13.55 -1.63 -3.95
N THR A 31 -13.20 -0.91 -5.02
CA THR A 31 -13.12 -1.47 -6.38
C THR A 31 -12.08 -2.58 -6.49
N LEU A 32 -10.95 -2.44 -5.79
CA LEU A 32 -9.88 -3.44 -5.77
C LEU A 32 -10.13 -4.60 -4.78
N LEU A 33 -11.14 -4.49 -3.91
CA LEU A 33 -11.44 -5.51 -2.89
C LEU A 33 -11.59 -6.93 -3.47
N PRO A 34 -12.36 -7.19 -4.56
CA PRO A 34 -12.48 -8.54 -5.11
C PRO A 34 -11.13 -9.09 -5.60
N LEU A 35 -10.26 -8.22 -6.12
CA LEU A 35 -8.92 -8.60 -6.54
C LEU A 35 -8.05 -8.99 -5.33
N ASN A 36 -8.11 -8.20 -4.26
CA ASN A 36 -7.36 -8.44 -3.03
C ASN A 36 -7.82 -9.74 -2.33
N VAL A 37 -9.13 -10.04 -2.34
CA VAL A 37 -9.65 -11.31 -1.83
C VAL A 37 -9.10 -12.51 -2.62
N ARG A 38 -9.04 -12.41 -3.95
CA ARG A 38 -8.42 -13.45 -4.80
C ARG A 38 -6.92 -13.61 -4.49
N GLN A 39 -6.21 -12.50 -4.26
CA GLN A 39 -4.80 -12.54 -3.81
C GLN A 39 -4.62 -13.27 -2.49
N ALA A 40 -5.46 -12.96 -1.50
CA ALA A 40 -5.40 -13.60 -0.18
C ALA A 40 -5.61 -15.12 -0.28
N ARG A 41 -6.53 -15.58 -1.15
CA ARG A 41 -6.72 -17.00 -1.43
C ARG A 41 -5.47 -17.62 -2.06
N THR A 42 -4.89 -16.96 -3.07
CA THR A 42 -3.66 -17.44 -3.71
C THR A 42 -2.48 -17.48 -2.73
N ALA A 43 -2.38 -16.51 -1.83
CA ALA A 43 -1.35 -16.50 -0.78
C ALA A 43 -1.49 -17.71 0.16
N LYS A 44 -2.71 -18.05 0.60
CA LYS A 44 -2.99 -19.25 1.41
C LYS A 44 -2.68 -20.56 0.66
N ILE A 45 -3.00 -20.64 -0.64
CA ILE A 45 -2.62 -21.79 -1.46
C ILE A 45 -1.10 -21.94 -1.50
N ARG A 46 -0.36 -20.84 -1.71
CA ARG A 46 1.11 -20.87 -1.70
C ARG A 46 1.68 -21.31 -0.35
N GLU A 47 1.12 -20.82 0.76
CA GLU A 47 1.53 -21.23 2.10
C GLU A 47 1.34 -22.74 2.32
N ARG A 48 0.22 -23.31 1.85
CA ARG A 48 -0.03 -24.77 1.90
C ARG A 48 0.88 -25.59 0.97
N LEU A 49 1.24 -25.02 -0.18
CA LEU A 49 2.12 -25.69 -1.14
C LEU A 49 3.61 -25.56 -0.82
N ALA A 50 4.00 -24.65 0.09
CA ALA A 50 5.39 -24.36 0.43
C ALA A 50 6.23 -25.62 0.72
N PRO A 51 5.78 -26.58 1.59
CA PRO A 51 6.56 -27.78 1.86
C PRO A 51 6.77 -28.66 0.60
N LYS A 52 5.74 -28.81 -0.26
CA LYS A 52 5.84 -29.56 -1.49
C LYS A 52 6.75 -28.88 -2.52
N LEU A 53 6.72 -27.56 -2.58
CA LEU A 53 7.59 -26.78 -3.44
C LEU A 53 9.06 -26.89 -3.03
N ARG A 54 9.32 -26.97 -1.72
CA ARG A 54 10.67 -27.20 -1.19
C ARG A 54 11.21 -28.56 -1.61
N GLU A 55 10.40 -29.61 -1.44
CA GLU A 55 10.76 -30.97 -1.88
C GLU A 55 11.06 -31.03 -3.39
N LEU A 56 10.22 -30.38 -4.21
CA LEU A 56 10.43 -30.30 -5.66
C LEU A 56 11.74 -29.57 -6.01
N ARG A 57 12.08 -28.48 -5.31
CA ARG A 57 13.35 -27.75 -5.52
C ARG A 57 14.57 -28.60 -5.15
N GLU A 58 14.49 -29.33 -4.06
CA GLU A 58 15.56 -30.23 -3.65
C GLU A 58 15.74 -31.39 -4.64
N ARG A 59 14.63 -31.99 -5.11
CA ARG A 59 14.64 -33.13 -6.05
C ARG A 59 15.16 -32.73 -7.44
N HIS A 60 14.78 -31.54 -7.93
CA HIS A 60 15.13 -31.06 -9.28
C HIS A 60 16.14 -29.93 -9.30
N ARG A 61 17.04 -29.87 -8.29
CA ARG A 61 18.03 -28.80 -8.15
C ARG A 61 18.96 -28.64 -9.37
N ARG A 62 19.18 -29.72 -10.13
CA ARG A 62 20.04 -29.74 -11.32
C ARG A 62 19.30 -29.63 -12.64
N ASP A 63 17.96 -29.62 -12.62
CA ASP A 63 17.11 -29.54 -13.81
C ASP A 63 16.04 -28.44 -13.66
N PRO A 64 16.40 -27.18 -14.01
CA PRO A 64 15.51 -26.04 -13.83
C PRO A 64 14.27 -26.11 -14.72
N GLU A 65 14.35 -26.75 -15.90
CA GLU A 65 13.18 -26.87 -16.80
C GLU A 65 12.13 -27.83 -16.23
N ARG A 66 12.58 -28.95 -15.72
CA ARG A 66 11.70 -29.93 -15.07
C ARG A 66 11.11 -29.37 -13.80
N LEU A 67 11.91 -28.66 -12.98
CA LEU A 67 11.42 -27.94 -11.80
C LEU A 67 10.30 -26.98 -12.16
N HIS A 68 10.50 -26.15 -13.20
CA HIS A 68 9.50 -25.17 -13.64
C HIS A 68 8.20 -25.84 -14.08
N ARG A 69 8.27 -26.93 -14.88
CA ARG A 69 7.13 -27.69 -15.33
C ARG A 69 6.35 -28.31 -14.16
N GLU A 70 7.02 -28.97 -13.23
CA GLU A 70 6.38 -29.61 -12.08
C GLU A 70 5.79 -28.59 -11.09
N MET A 71 6.48 -27.46 -10.86
CA MET A 71 5.91 -26.34 -10.08
C MET A 71 4.63 -25.78 -10.72
N THR A 72 4.65 -25.54 -12.03
CA THR A 72 3.48 -25.02 -12.75
C THR A 72 2.32 -26.02 -12.70
N ALA A 73 2.58 -27.32 -12.88
CA ALA A 73 1.58 -28.36 -12.76
C ALA A 73 1.00 -28.45 -11.33
N LEU A 74 1.84 -28.29 -10.30
CA LEU A 74 1.38 -28.30 -8.91
C LEU A 74 0.46 -27.10 -8.61
N TYR A 75 0.81 -25.89 -9.07
CA TYR A 75 -0.06 -24.71 -8.94
C TYR A 75 -1.36 -24.86 -9.71
N ALA A 76 -1.32 -25.41 -10.93
CA ALA A 76 -2.50 -25.62 -11.77
C ALA A 76 -3.49 -26.59 -11.11
N LYS A 77 -3.02 -27.66 -10.45
CA LYS A 77 -3.87 -28.60 -9.68
C LYS A 77 -4.67 -27.92 -8.56
N GLU A 78 -4.11 -26.86 -7.97
CA GLU A 78 -4.76 -26.07 -6.92
C GLU A 78 -5.49 -24.83 -7.46
N GLY A 79 -5.71 -24.76 -8.78
CA GLY A 79 -6.42 -23.65 -9.44
C GLY A 79 -5.70 -22.29 -9.31
N SER A 80 -4.36 -22.30 -9.20
CA SER A 80 -3.54 -21.12 -9.01
C SER A 80 -2.43 -21.03 -10.06
N SER A 81 -1.67 -19.94 -10.03
CA SER A 81 -0.51 -19.70 -10.90
C SER A 81 0.66 -19.17 -10.08
N PRO A 82 1.92 -19.49 -10.45
CA PRO A 82 3.11 -18.91 -9.84
C PRO A 82 3.11 -17.36 -9.89
N PHE A 83 2.51 -16.79 -10.94
CA PHE A 83 2.47 -15.33 -11.18
C PHE A 83 1.24 -14.62 -10.59
N ALA A 84 0.25 -15.35 -10.07
CA ALA A 84 -1.00 -14.79 -9.57
C ALA A 84 -0.81 -13.79 -8.41
N GLY A 85 0.36 -13.77 -7.74
CA GLY A 85 0.67 -12.81 -6.66
C GLY A 85 1.26 -11.49 -7.12
N ILE A 86 1.74 -11.40 -8.37
CA ILE A 86 2.40 -10.17 -8.88
C ILE A 86 1.39 -9.26 -9.60
N LEU A 87 0.44 -9.87 -10.32
CA LEU A 87 -0.54 -9.16 -11.15
C LEU A 87 -1.28 -8.04 -10.43
N PRO A 88 -1.75 -8.23 -9.18
CA PRO A 88 -2.46 -7.19 -8.47
C PRO A 88 -1.60 -6.03 -7.99
N SER A 89 -0.33 -6.27 -7.66
CA SER A 89 0.61 -5.20 -7.35
C SER A 89 0.85 -4.30 -8.56
N LEU A 90 0.90 -4.88 -9.76
CA LEU A 90 0.98 -4.13 -11.02
C LEU A 90 -0.30 -3.32 -11.30
N ALA A 91 -1.48 -3.87 -10.98
CA ALA A 91 -2.75 -3.16 -11.14
C ALA A 91 -2.85 -1.91 -10.23
N GLN A 92 -2.11 -1.86 -9.14
CA GLN A 92 -2.10 -0.72 -8.22
C GLN A 92 -1.18 0.42 -8.69
N LEU A 93 -0.21 0.17 -9.59
CA LEU A 93 0.74 1.19 -10.07
C LEU A 93 0.08 2.41 -10.71
N PRO A 94 -0.96 2.30 -11.58
CA PRO A 94 -1.65 3.45 -12.15
C PRO A 94 -2.27 4.37 -11.09
N PHE A 95 -2.84 3.80 -10.02
CA PHE A 95 -3.44 4.57 -8.93
C PHE A 95 -2.39 5.28 -8.08
N LEU A 96 -1.27 4.60 -7.81
CA LEU A 96 -0.13 5.20 -7.12
C LEU A 96 0.44 6.37 -7.95
N TRP A 97 0.61 6.17 -9.25
CA TRP A 97 1.09 7.20 -10.16
C TRP A 97 0.14 8.40 -10.22
N LEU A 98 -1.18 8.15 -10.31
CA LEU A 98 -2.19 9.21 -10.31
C LEU A 98 -2.13 10.03 -9.02
N MET A 99 -2.09 9.37 -7.86
CA MET A 99 -2.00 10.03 -6.56
C MET A 99 -0.70 10.82 -6.40
N TYR A 100 0.42 10.27 -6.85
CA TYR A 100 1.68 10.99 -6.89
C TYR A 100 1.58 12.27 -7.74
N ARG A 101 1.00 12.17 -8.93
CA ARG A 101 0.79 13.31 -9.83
C ARG A 101 -0.11 14.39 -9.21
N VAL A 102 -1.20 14.00 -8.57
CA VAL A 102 -2.09 14.94 -7.86
C VAL A 102 -1.37 15.60 -6.69
N ALA A 103 -0.65 14.83 -5.88
CA ALA A 103 0.04 15.34 -4.71
C ALA A 103 1.22 16.26 -5.03
N THR A 104 1.87 16.07 -6.20
CA THR A 104 3.03 16.86 -6.63
C THR A 104 2.70 17.95 -7.66
N HIS A 105 1.42 18.07 -8.08
CA HIS A 105 1.02 19.10 -9.05
C HIS A 105 0.84 20.45 -8.34
N PRO A 106 1.59 21.51 -8.73
CA PRO A 106 1.63 22.78 -7.96
C PRO A 106 0.29 23.48 -7.82
N THR A 107 -0.60 23.32 -8.80
CA THR A 107 -1.89 24.02 -8.87
C THR A 107 -3.08 23.20 -8.36
N ALA A 108 -2.99 21.87 -8.39
CA ALA A 108 -4.13 20.98 -8.11
C ALA A 108 -4.64 21.09 -6.66
N LEU A 109 -3.75 21.39 -5.71
CA LEU A 109 -4.06 21.50 -4.29
C LEU A 109 -3.79 22.90 -3.72
N ALA A 110 -3.55 23.89 -4.59
CA ALA A 110 -3.31 25.28 -4.18
C ALA A 110 -4.53 25.83 -3.42
N GLY A 111 -4.30 26.39 -2.23
CA GLY A 111 -5.36 26.93 -1.38
C GLY A 111 -6.17 25.92 -0.57
N HIS A 112 -5.99 24.62 -0.79
CA HIS A 112 -6.67 23.59 0.00
C HIS A 112 -5.87 23.20 1.24
N THR A 113 -6.56 23.13 2.38
CA THR A 113 -5.94 22.83 3.68
C THR A 113 -6.65 21.69 4.39
N LEU A 114 -5.92 21.02 5.29
CA LEU A 114 -6.45 20.11 6.30
C LEU A 114 -6.22 20.73 7.67
N PHE A 115 -7.29 21.17 8.36
CA PHE A 115 -7.19 21.88 9.65
C PHE A 115 -6.17 23.03 9.65
N GLY A 116 -6.11 23.81 8.56
CA GLY A 116 -5.18 24.91 8.37
C GLY A 116 -3.80 24.54 7.85
N ALA A 117 -3.47 23.24 7.72
CA ALA A 117 -2.22 22.78 7.13
C ALA A 117 -2.35 22.65 5.61
N PRO A 118 -1.48 23.28 4.79
CA PRO A 118 -1.54 23.22 3.34
C PRO A 118 -1.34 21.79 2.83
N LEU A 119 -2.28 21.28 2.01
CA LEU A 119 -2.23 19.91 1.48
C LEU A 119 -1.13 19.72 0.45
N GLY A 120 -0.77 20.75 -0.29
CA GLY A 120 0.25 20.71 -1.34
C GLY A 120 1.67 20.90 -0.85
N GLU A 121 1.88 21.24 0.43
CA GLU A 121 3.21 21.51 0.98
C GLU A 121 3.81 20.29 1.69
N GLN A 122 5.14 20.29 1.76
CA GLN A 122 5.92 19.31 2.53
C GLN A 122 6.16 19.82 3.96
N LEU A 123 6.44 18.92 4.90
CA LEU A 123 6.70 19.26 6.29
C LEU A 123 7.79 20.35 6.44
N ALA A 124 8.89 20.24 5.68
CA ALA A 124 9.99 21.22 5.74
C ALA A 124 9.54 22.63 5.32
N GLY A 125 8.69 22.74 4.28
CA GLY A 125 8.12 24.01 3.83
C GLY A 125 7.20 24.61 4.89
N VAL A 126 6.34 23.81 5.50
CA VAL A 126 5.42 24.26 6.55
C VAL A 126 6.20 24.74 7.78
N ILE A 127 7.26 24.05 8.19
CA ILE A 127 8.13 24.50 9.29
C ILE A 127 8.80 25.84 8.97
N ALA A 128 9.27 26.00 7.73
CA ALA A 128 9.91 27.24 7.30
C ALA A 128 8.94 28.45 7.28
N HIS A 129 7.67 28.24 6.90
CA HIS A 129 6.68 29.31 6.81
C HIS A 129 5.98 29.61 8.14
N PHE A 130 5.64 28.61 8.94
CA PHE A 130 4.80 28.73 10.13
C PHE A 130 5.55 28.56 11.46
N GLY A 131 6.83 28.16 11.40
CA GLY A 131 7.63 27.82 12.59
C GLY A 131 7.36 26.41 13.11
N LEU A 132 8.28 25.93 13.94
CA LEU A 132 8.29 24.54 14.44
C LEU A 132 7.07 24.21 15.33
N VAL A 133 6.58 25.21 16.09
CA VAL A 133 5.44 25.06 17.01
C VAL A 133 4.25 25.81 16.44
N SER A 134 3.57 25.19 15.48
CA SER A 134 2.39 25.77 14.84
C SER A 134 1.30 24.73 14.61
N ALA A 135 0.05 25.17 14.53
CA ALA A 135 -1.08 24.28 14.27
C ALA A 135 -0.91 23.45 12.97
N PRO A 136 -0.44 24.00 11.82
CA PRO A 136 -0.15 23.22 10.63
C PRO A 136 0.89 22.11 10.85
N VAL A 137 1.96 22.38 11.58
CA VAL A 137 2.99 21.37 11.88
C VAL A 137 2.42 20.25 12.76
N LEU A 138 1.56 20.58 13.73
CA LEU A 138 0.89 19.56 14.56
C LEU A 138 0.01 18.63 13.71
N VAL A 139 -0.67 19.13 12.67
CA VAL A 139 -1.44 18.29 11.74
C VAL A 139 -0.52 17.33 11.00
N PHE A 140 0.61 17.79 10.46
CA PHE A 140 1.60 16.91 9.82
C PHE A 140 2.11 15.83 10.77
N VAL A 141 2.53 16.22 11.97
CA VAL A 141 3.03 15.29 13.00
C VAL A 141 1.97 14.26 13.35
N SER A 142 0.70 14.67 13.47
CA SER A 142 -0.42 13.77 13.74
C SER A 142 -0.62 12.75 12.62
N VAL A 143 -0.58 13.18 11.36
CA VAL A 143 -0.70 12.27 10.20
C VAL A 143 0.48 11.30 10.18
N ILE A 144 1.71 11.77 10.38
CA ILE A 144 2.91 10.93 10.42
C ILE A 144 2.82 9.92 11.58
N ALA A 145 2.40 10.34 12.77
CA ALA A 145 2.21 9.46 13.92
C ALA A 145 1.19 8.36 13.63
N LEU A 146 0.08 8.69 12.97
CA LEU A 146 -0.91 7.69 12.54
C LEU A 146 -0.33 6.73 11.50
N VAL A 147 0.47 7.22 10.54
CA VAL A 147 1.18 6.36 9.56
C VAL A 147 2.13 5.40 10.27
N ILE A 148 2.87 5.87 11.31
CA ILE A 148 3.75 5.03 12.13
C ILE A 148 2.95 3.91 12.82
N VAL A 149 1.82 4.24 13.44
CA VAL A 149 0.95 3.27 14.12
C VAL A 149 0.47 2.22 13.12
N VAL A 150 0.00 2.64 11.94
CA VAL A 150 -0.47 1.73 10.89
C VAL A 150 0.68 0.88 10.35
N ALA A 151 1.87 1.44 10.15
CA ALA A 151 3.05 0.72 9.71
C ALA A 151 3.46 -0.36 10.74
N TRP A 152 3.42 -0.04 12.01
CA TRP A 152 3.69 -0.98 13.10
C TRP A 152 2.65 -2.13 13.15
N LEU A 153 1.35 -1.82 13.06
CA LEU A 153 0.29 -2.84 12.97
C LEU A 153 0.48 -3.72 11.73
N SER A 154 0.86 -3.12 10.60
CA SER A 154 1.14 -3.83 9.35
C SER A 154 2.34 -4.75 9.47
N ALA A 155 3.43 -4.29 10.11
CA ALA A 155 4.63 -5.08 10.35
C ALA A 155 4.35 -6.33 11.21
N ARG A 156 3.47 -6.20 12.21
CA ARG A 156 3.03 -7.34 13.05
C ARG A 156 2.27 -8.43 12.30
N GLN A 157 1.68 -8.09 11.17
CA GLN A 157 0.92 -9.06 10.34
C GLN A 157 1.80 -9.80 9.33
N ILE A 158 3.08 -9.39 9.17
CA ILE A 158 3.99 -10.04 8.23
C ILE A 158 4.42 -11.39 8.81
N LYS A 159 4.08 -12.45 8.10
CA LYS A 159 4.56 -13.80 8.42
C LYS A 159 5.93 -14.00 7.80
N ILE A 160 6.92 -14.23 8.64
CA ILE A 160 8.28 -14.55 8.23
C ILE A 160 8.37 -16.06 8.09
N THR A 161 8.74 -16.54 6.91
CA THR A 161 8.93 -17.97 6.63
C THR A 161 10.42 -18.27 6.55
N GLU A 162 10.86 -19.39 7.12
CA GLU A 162 12.29 -19.82 7.10
C GLU A 162 12.82 -20.07 5.69
N GLU A 163 11.92 -20.29 4.72
CA GLU A 163 12.29 -20.50 3.30
C GLU A 163 12.78 -19.23 2.59
N GLN A 164 12.61 -18.05 3.20
CA GLN A 164 13.04 -16.79 2.62
C GLN A 164 14.54 -16.61 2.84
N PRO A 165 15.28 -16.05 1.84
CA PRO A 165 16.68 -15.70 2.01
C PRO A 165 16.89 -14.80 3.24
N GLU A 166 17.94 -15.05 3.99
CA GLU A 166 18.31 -14.30 5.21
C GLU A 166 18.18 -12.77 5.07
N PRO A 167 18.72 -12.12 4.00
CA PRO A 167 18.61 -10.67 3.87
C PRO A 167 17.14 -10.21 3.69
N LEU A 168 16.33 -10.99 2.96
CA LEU A 168 14.91 -10.65 2.75
C LEU A 168 14.11 -10.77 4.06
N ARG A 169 14.39 -11.79 4.85
CA ARG A 169 13.77 -12.03 6.17
C ARG A 169 14.00 -10.87 7.13
N ARG A 170 15.20 -10.25 7.09
CA ARG A 170 15.53 -9.09 7.92
C ARG A 170 14.85 -7.80 7.46
N ILE A 171 14.67 -7.63 6.14
CA ILE A 171 14.13 -6.39 5.55
C ILE A 171 12.59 -6.40 5.55
N MET A 172 11.93 -7.55 5.42
CA MET A 172 10.48 -7.65 5.33
C MET A 172 9.70 -6.91 6.43
N PRO A 173 10.07 -7.01 7.72
CA PRO A 173 9.37 -6.27 8.77
C PRO A 173 9.53 -4.76 8.68
N LEU A 174 10.56 -4.29 7.98
CA LEU A 174 10.86 -2.86 7.80
C LEU A 174 10.10 -2.26 6.61
N LEU A 175 9.63 -3.07 5.66
CA LEU A 175 8.94 -2.59 4.45
C LEU A 175 7.74 -1.67 4.73
N PRO A 176 6.87 -1.94 5.73
CA PRO A 176 5.76 -1.04 6.06
C PRO A 176 6.21 0.36 6.48
N TYR A 177 7.40 0.49 7.07
CA TYR A 177 7.94 1.78 7.48
C TYR A 177 8.42 2.65 6.32
N GLY A 178 8.52 2.09 5.10
CA GLY A 178 8.73 2.86 3.88
C GLY A 178 7.64 3.92 3.64
N SER A 179 6.40 3.65 4.08
CA SER A 179 5.31 4.63 4.04
C SER A 179 5.55 5.82 4.98
N VAL A 180 6.23 5.62 6.11
CA VAL A 180 6.60 6.68 7.05
C VAL A 180 7.65 7.59 6.43
N LEU A 181 8.70 7.01 5.81
CA LEU A 181 9.73 7.79 5.11
C LEU A 181 9.11 8.60 3.96
N ALA A 182 8.18 8.00 3.21
CA ALA A 182 7.46 8.71 2.17
C ALA A 182 6.61 9.87 2.73
N ALA A 183 5.89 9.66 3.85
CA ALA A 183 5.07 10.70 4.48
C ALA A 183 5.90 11.87 5.04
N LEU A 184 7.17 11.66 5.39
CA LEU A 184 8.09 12.72 5.84
C LEU A 184 8.55 13.63 4.70
N VAL A 185 8.66 13.10 3.47
CA VAL A 185 9.24 13.80 2.32
C VAL A 185 8.17 14.33 1.37
N LEU A 186 7.05 13.62 1.26
CA LEU A 186 5.97 13.97 0.33
C LEU A 186 5.03 15.05 0.93
N PRO A 187 4.26 15.75 0.07
CA PRO A 187 3.21 16.67 0.51
C PRO A 187 2.17 16.01 1.41
N LEU A 188 1.48 16.81 2.25
CA LEU A 188 0.48 16.35 3.21
C LEU A 188 -0.63 15.51 2.56
N ALA A 189 -1.05 15.88 1.36
CA ALA A 189 -2.03 15.12 0.57
C ALA A 189 -1.59 13.68 0.30
N ALA A 190 -0.31 13.48 -0.03
CA ALA A 190 0.26 12.15 -0.23
C ALA A 190 0.37 11.39 1.10
N GLY A 191 0.73 12.08 2.19
CA GLY A 191 0.72 11.51 3.54
C GLY A 191 -0.67 11.02 3.96
N LEU A 192 -1.71 11.81 3.68
CA LEU A 192 -3.11 11.45 3.94
C LEU A 192 -3.55 10.24 3.10
N TYR A 193 -3.21 10.22 1.81
CA TYR A 193 -3.44 9.06 0.95
C TYR A 193 -2.76 7.80 1.49
N LEU A 194 -1.47 7.90 1.86
CA LEU A 194 -0.72 6.78 2.42
C LEU A 194 -1.36 6.26 3.71
N LEU A 195 -1.79 7.16 4.60
CA LEU A 195 -2.48 6.80 5.84
C LEU A 195 -3.73 5.98 5.56
N VAL A 196 -4.65 6.51 4.75
CA VAL A 196 -5.94 5.84 4.45
C VAL A 196 -5.71 4.53 3.70
N SER A 197 -4.83 4.54 2.71
CA SER A 197 -4.52 3.40 1.86
C SER A 197 -3.87 2.25 2.64
N THR A 198 -2.90 2.56 3.51
CA THR A 198 -2.21 1.54 4.32
C THR A 198 -3.05 1.06 5.49
N ALA A 199 -3.86 1.94 6.12
CA ALA A 199 -4.82 1.57 7.15
C ALA A 199 -5.86 0.59 6.61
N TRP A 200 -6.45 0.88 5.44
CA TRP A 200 -7.37 -0.03 4.76
C TRP A 200 -6.72 -1.39 4.49
N ALA A 201 -5.54 -1.40 3.86
CA ALA A 201 -4.82 -2.64 3.53
C ALA A 201 -4.47 -3.47 4.76
N THR A 202 -4.17 -2.82 5.88
CA THR A 202 -3.88 -3.48 7.15
C THR A 202 -5.14 -4.09 7.77
N GLY A 203 -6.26 -3.36 7.78
CA GLY A 203 -7.56 -3.84 8.22
C GLY A 203 -8.07 -5.00 7.36
N GLU A 204 -7.99 -4.86 6.04
CA GLU A 204 -8.39 -5.88 5.07
C GLU A 204 -7.61 -7.20 5.30
N ARG A 205 -6.28 -7.12 5.45
CA ARG A 205 -5.45 -8.29 5.76
C ARG A 205 -5.84 -8.95 7.07
N ALA A 206 -6.13 -8.19 8.13
CA ALA A 206 -6.58 -8.72 9.41
C ALA A 206 -7.89 -9.50 9.26
N VAL A 207 -8.87 -8.95 8.52
CA VAL A 207 -10.16 -9.60 8.27
C VAL A 207 -10.01 -10.85 7.40
N LEU A 208 -9.19 -10.80 6.34
CA LEU A 208 -8.98 -11.95 5.45
C LEU A 208 -8.14 -13.05 6.10
N ALA A 209 -7.28 -12.71 7.06
CA ALA A 209 -6.52 -13.70 7.83
C ALA A 209 -7.42 -14.52 8.77
N SER A 210 -8.46 -13.90 9.37
CA SER A 210 -9.35 -14.54 10.33
C SER A 210 -10.44 -15.40 9.67
N ARG A 211 -10.72 -15.24 8.37
CA ARG A 211 -11.73 -16.02 7.66
C ARG A 211 -11.14 -17.33 7.11
N PRO A 212 -11.77 -18.49 7.33
CA PRO A 212 -11.49 -19.70 6.56
C PRO A 212 -11.92 -19.42 5.10
N LEU A 213 -10.96 -19.34 4.17
CA LEU A 213 -11.19 -19.18 2.73
C LEU A 213 -11.09 -20.52 2.02
#